data_405c07b8be9678b2bd1ed085b54f1f63
#
_entry.id   405c07b8be9678b2bd1ed085b54f1f63
#
_cell.length_a   1.000
_cell.length_b   1.000
_cell.length_c   1.000
_cell.angle_alpha   90.00
_cell.angle_beta   90.00
_cell.angle_gamma   90.00
#
_symmetry.space_group_name_H-M   'P 1'
#
loop_
_entity.id
_entity.type
_entity.pdbx_description
1 polymer ?
#
loop_
_entity_poly.entity_id
_entity_poly.type
_entity_poly.pdbx_seq_one_letter_code
_entity_poly.pdbx_strand_id
1 'polypeptide(L)'
;KTWQDLADYAAKLKASGMKCGYSSGWQGWIQLENFSAWNGLPFASKNNGFDGTDAVLEFNKPEQVKHIAMLEEMNKKGDFSYVGRKDESTEKFYNGDCAMTTASSGSLASIREYAKFNYGVGMMPYDADAKDAPQNAIIGGASLWVMQGKDKETYTGVAKFLDFLAKPENAAEWHQKTGYLPITKAAY
;
A
#
# COMPACT_ATOMS: atom_id res chain seq x y z
N LYS A 1 -8.16 6.66 -11.75
CA LYS A 1 -9.46 6.31 -11.16
C LYS A 1 -9.61 6.97 -9.80
N THR A 2 -10.82 7.35 -9.46
CA THR A 2 -11.15 7.97 -8.18
C THR A 2 -11.67 6.92 -7.19
N TRP A 3 -11.76 7.29 -5.92
CA TRP A 3 -12.41 6.46 -4.90
C TRP A 3 -13.91 6.27 -5.20
N GLN A 4 -14.57 7.25 -5.83
CA GLN A 4 -15.95 7.09 -6.28
C GLN A 4 -16.05 6.06 -7.42
N ASP A 5 -15.15 6.08 -8.41
CA ASP A 5 -15.09 5.04 -9.45
C ASP A 5 -14.96 3.64 -8.83
N LEU A 6 -14.10 3.48 -7.81
CA LEU A 6 -13.91 2.20 -7.13
C LEU A 6 -15.20 1.76 -6.42
N ALA A 7 -15.87 2.67 -5.71
CA ALA A 7 -17.14 2.37 -5.04
C ALA A 7 -18.22 1.93 -6.04
N ASP A 8 -18.34 2.63 -7.17
CA ASP A 8 -19.29 2.31 -8.24
C ASP A 8 -18.98 0.94 -8.87
N TYR A 9 -17.71 0.62 -9.08
CA TYR A 9 -17.32 -0.71 -9.58
C TYR A 9 -17.59 -1.79 -8.55
N ALA A 10 -17.31 -1.57 -7.28
CA ALA A 10 -17.58 -2.54 -6.22
C ALA A 10 -19.07 -2.87 -6.13
N ALA A 11 -19.95 -1.85 -6.19
CA ALA A 11 -21.40 -2.02 -6.21
C ALA A 11 -21.88 -2.82 -7.44
N LYS A 12 -21.37 -2.51 -8.64
CA LYS A 12 -21.71 -3.24 -9.87
C LYS A 12 -21.25 -4.70 -9.81
N LEU A 13 -20.05 -4.96 -9.32
CA LEU A 13 -19.51 -6.31 -9.16
C LEU A 13 -20.32 -7.10 -8.14
N LYS A 14 -20.69 -6.49 -7.03
CA LYS A 14 -21.57 -7.11 -6.04
C LYS A 14 -22.94 -7.45 -6.63
N ALA A 15 -23.54 -6.54 -7.37
CA ALA A 15 -24.82 -6.74 -8.06
C ALA A 15 -24.75 -7.85 -9.14
N SER A 16 -23.58 -8.09 -9.73
CA SER A 16 -23.37 -9.19 -10.70
C SER A 16 -23.16 -10.57 -10.06
N GLY A 17 -23.24 -10.67 -8.73
CA GLY A 17 -23.12 -11.92 -7.99
C GLY A 17 -21.75 -12.21 -7.39
N MET A 18 -20.78 -11.27 -7.45
CA MET A 18 -19.52 -11.41 -6.73
C MET A 18 -19.76 -11.44 -5.22
N LYS A 19 -19.06 -12.31 -4.51
CA LYS A 19 -19.15 -12.38 -3.03
C LYS A 19 -18.71 -11.07 -2.36
N CYS A 20 -17.70 -10.42 -2.94
CA CYS A 20 -17.10 -9.18 -2.43
C CYS A 20 -16.65 -8.32 -3.62
N GLY A 21 -17.12 -7.07 -3.69
CA GLY A 21 -16.70 -6.12 -4.72
C GLY A 21 -15.29 -5.61 -4.50
N TYR A 22 -14.98 -5.25 -3.25
CA TYR A 22 -13.70 -4.66 -2.86
C TYR A 22 -13.29 -5.07 -1.45
N SER A 23 -11.99 -5.24 -1.24
CA SER A 23 -11.35 -5.38 0.07
C SER A 23 -10.04 -4.60 0.12
N SER A 24 -9.48 -4.41 1.32
CA SER A 24 -8.21 -3.72 1.53
C SER A 24 -7.39 -4.44 2.60
N GLY A 25 -6.12 -4.60 2.37
CA GLY A 25 -5.17 -4.98 3.41
C GLY A 25 -4.62 -3.76 4.15
N TRP A 26 -3.99 -3.99 5.31
CA TRP A 26 -3.24 -2.98 6.05
C TRP A 26 -3.95 -1.62 6.15
N GLN A 27 -5.20 -1.60 6.61
CA GLN A 27 -6.10 -0.45 6.49
C GLN A 27 -5.54 0.84 7.07
N GLY A 28 -4.90 0.82 8.24
CA GLY A 28 -4.27 2.02 8.82
C GLY A 28 -3.27 2.64 7.85
N TRP A 29 -2.39 1.81 7.28
CA TRP A 29 -1.39 2.26 6.32
C TRP A 29 -1.99 2.66 4.96
N ILE A 30 -2.86 1.84 4.37
CA ILE A 30 -3.40 2.09 3.03
C ILE A 30 -4.49 3.17 3.04
N GLN A 31 -5.45 3.07 3.98
CA GLN A 31 -6.65 3.90 3.96
C GLN A 31 -6.52 5.22 4.73
N LEU A 32 -5.46 5.38 5.55
CA LEU A 32 -5.19 6.65 6.25
C LEU A 32 -3.86 7.26 5.83
N GLU A 33 -2.74 6.58 6.04
CA GLU A 33 -1.42 7.15 5.79
C GLU A 33 -1.19 7.35 4.28
N ASN A 34 -1.34 6.31 3.48
CA ASN A 34 -1.19 6.41 2.03
C ASN A 34 -2.29 7.26 1.38
N PHE A 35 -3.53 7.17 1.86
CA PHE A 35 -4.61 8.05 1.41
C PHE A 35 -4.24 9.52 1.62
N SER A 36 -3.74 9.88 2.80
CA SER A 36 -3.31 11.25 3.09
C SER A 36 -2.18 11.70 2.16
N ALA A 37 -1.12 10.90 2.03
CA ALA A 37 0.01 11.23 1.16
C ALA A 37 -0.41 11.34 -0.32
N TRP A 38 -1.19 10.39 -0.82
CA TRP A 38 -1.64 10.33 -2.21
C TRP A 38 -2.53 11.51 -2.61
N ASN A 39 -3.26 12.06 -1.63
CA ASN A 39 -4.14 13.20 -1.85
C ASN A 39 -3.55 14.55 -1.38
N GLY A 40 -2.26 14.61 -1.02
CA GLY A 40 -1.59 15.83 -0.59
C GLY A 40 -2.08 16.36 0.76
N LEU A 41 -2.62 15.50 1.61
CA LEU A 41 -3.19 15.87 2.90
C LEU A 41 -2.17 15.65 4.03
N PRO A 42 -2.08 16.54 5.03
CA PRO A 42 -1.22 16.35 6.17
C PRO A 42 -1.71 15.16 7.02
N PHE A 43 -0.78 14.35 7.49
CA PHE A 43 -1.03 13.27 8.45
C PHE A 43 -0.67 13.69 9.87
N ALA A 44 0.38 14.49 10.02
CA ALA A 44 0.81 15.08 11.27
C ALA A 44 1.32 16.51 11.06
N SER A 45 1.36 17.30 12.13
CA SER A 45 1.99 18.62 12.14
C SER A 45 3.50 18.56 11.92
N LYS A 46 4.15 19.70 11.82
CA LYS A 46 5.61 19.80 11.68
C LYS A 46 6.14 18.98 10.50
N ASN A 47 5.60 19.24 9.31
CA ASN A 47 6.01 18.55 8.10
C ASN A 47 5.94 17.02 8.27
N ASN A 48 4.77 16.52 8.74
CA ASN A 48 4.55 15.11 9.07
C ASN A 48 5.56 14.53 10.09
N GLY A 49 6.03 15.34 11.04
CA GLY A 49 6.95 14.94 12.09
C GLY A 49 8.43 15.08 11.76
N PHE A 50 8.80 15.52 10.54
CA PHE A 50 10.19 15.71 10.16
C PHE A 50 10.86 16.91 10.86
N ASP A 51 10.09 17.92 11.26
CA ASP A 51 10.59 19.15 11.85
C ASP A 51 10.57 19.14 13.41
N GLY A 52 10.22 18.00 14.03
CA GLY A 52 10.29 17.88 15.50
C GLY A 52 9.54 16.67 16.05
N THR A 53 9.97 16.23 17.23
CA THR A 53 9.43 15.05 17.93
C THR A 53 8.13 15.34 18.71
N ASP A 54 7.74 16.60 18.82
CA ASP A 54 6.51 17.09 19.42
C ASP A 54 5.40 17.34 18.38
N ALA A 55 5.47 16.63 17.24
CA ALA A 55 4.41 16.60 16.23
C ALA A 55 3.13 16.00 16.81
N VAL A 56 1.98 16.53 16.37
CA VAL A 56 0.64 16.01 16.71
C VAL A 56 -0.01 15.43 15.48
N LEU A 57 -0.80 14.38 15.65
CA LEU A 57 -1.53 13.74 14.56
C LEU A 57 -2.68 14.62 14.07
N GLU A 58 -2.87 14.68 12.75
CA GLU A 58 -3.85 15.55 12.10
C GLU A 58 -4.74 14.82 11.07
N PHE A 59 -4.71 13.50 11.06
CA PHE A 59 -5.45 12.67 10.10
C PHE A 59 -6.97 12.61 10.32
N ASN A 60 -7.52 13.43 11.21
CA ASN A 60 -8.95 13.56 11.47
C ASN A 60 -9.57 14.79 10.76
N LYS A 61 -9.00 15.22 9.65
CA LYS A 61 -9.55 16.31 8.85
C LYS A 61 -10.77 15.83 8.02
N PRO A 62 -11.58 16.75 7.49
CA PRO A 62 -12.81 16.40 6.78
C PRO A 62 -12.62 15.38 5.66
N GLU A 63 -11.51 15.44 4.92
CA GLU A 63 -11.22 14.54 3.79
C GLU A 63 -10.96 13.10 4.26
N GLN A 64 -10.14 12.92 5.31
CA GLN A 64 -9.88 11.59 5.87
C GLN A 64 -11.16 11.01 6.51
N VAL A 65 -11.92 11.84 7.23
CA VAL A 65 -13.21 11.42 7.83
C VAL A 65 -14.21 11.02 6.75
N LYS A 66 -14.33 11.81 5.68
CA LYS A 66 -15.17 11.49 4.51
C LYS A 66 -14.79 10.16 3.88
N HIS A 67 -13.48 9.92 3.70
CA HIS A 67 -12.98 8.68 3.12
C HIS A 67 -13.33 7.45 3.98
N ILE A 68 -13.11 7.50 5.28
CA ILE A 68 -13.46 6.40 6.18
C ILE A 68 -14.98 6.19 6.24
N ALA A 69 -15.77 7.26 6.27
CA ALA A 69 -17.23 7.16 6.21
C ALA A 69 -17.71 6.50 4.92
N MET A 70 -17.08 6.78 3.79
CA MET A 70 -17.38 6.09 2.52
C MET A 70 -17.11 4.59 2.62
N LEU A 71 -15.97 4.16 3.19
CA LEU A 71 -15.67 2.74 3.39
C LEU A 71 -16.67 2.08 4.35
N GLU A 72 -17.09 2.77 5.40
CA GLU A 72 -18.12 2.30 6.31
C GLU A 72 -19.45 2.07 5.59
N GLU A 73 -19.89 3.02 4.78
CA GLU A 73 -21.11 2.89 3.98
C GLU A 73 -21.01 1.76 2.94
N MET A 74 -19.88 1.62 2.27
CA MET A 74 -19.64 0.49 1.37
C MET A 74 -19.70 -0.85 2.12
N ASN A 75 -19.16 -0.91 3.34
CA ASN A 75 -19.22 -2.11 4.17
C ASN A 75 -20.66 -2.45 4.61
N LYS A 76 -21.46 -1.47 5.00
CA LYS A 76 -22.88 -1.64 5.34
C LYS A 76 -23.69 -2.17 4.17
N LYS A 77 -23.36 -1.75 2.93
CA LYS A 77 -23.99 -2.22 1.68
C LYS A 77 -23.47 -3.60 1.22
N GLY A 78 -22.36 -4.07 1.77
CA GLY A 78 -21.69 -5.28 1.37
C GLY A 78 -20.82 -5.15 0.11
N ASP A 79 -20.55 -3.93 -0.35
CA ASP A 79 -19.70 -3.63 -1.50
C ASP A 79 -18.21 -3.69 -1.13
N PHE A 80 -17.89 -3.33 0.11
CA PHE A 80 -16.58 -3.50 0.74
C PHE A 80 -16.65 -4.56 1.83
N SER A 81 -15.63 -5.40 1.90
CA SER A 81 -15.50 -6.41 2.96
C SER A 81 -14.21 -6.18 3.76
N TYR A 82 -14.36 -5.90 5.04
CA TYR A 82 -13.25 -5.96 5.98
C TYR A 82 -12.92 -7.43 6.25
N VAL A 83 -11.72 -7.85 5.88
CA VAL A 83 -11.33 -9.28 5.91
C VAL A 83 -10.14 -9.57 6.82
N GLY A 84 -9.63 -8.56 7.48
CA GLY A 84 -8.49 -8.72 8.38
C GLY A 84 -7.64 -7.47 8.47
N ARG A 85 -6.70 -7.48 9.40
CA ARG A 85 -5.91 -6.31 9.76
C ARG A 85 -4.65 -6.13 8.91
N LYS A 86 -4.14 -7.23 8.33
CA LYS A 86 -2.90 -7.26 7.56
C LYS A 86 -3.20 -7.50 6.07
N ASP A 87 -2.68 -8.54 5.49
CA ASP A 87 -2.74 -8.85 4.06
C ASP A 87 -3.79 -9.92 3.68
N GLU A 88 -4.72 -10.22 4.58
CA GLU A 88 -5.79 -11.21 4.35
C GLU A 88 -6.65 -10.87 3.12
N SER A 89 -6.70 -9.60 2.75
CA SER A 89 -7.39 -9.16 1.52
C SER A 89 -6.73 -9.69 0.25
N THR A 90 -5.41 -9.88 0.25
CA THR A 90 -4.66 -10.43 -0.87
C THR A 90 -5.09 -11.88 -1.12
N GLU A 91 -5.27 -12.66 -0.06
CA GLU A 91 -5.78 -14.02 -0.15
C GLU A 91 -7.20 -14.06 -0.73
N LYS A 92 -8.09 -13.19 -0.26
CA LYS A 92 -9.46 -13.07 -0.78
C LYS A 92 -9.48 -12.71 -2.26
N PHE A 93 -8.53 -11.91 -2.71
CA PHE A 93 -8.41 -11.55 -4.11
C PHE A 93 -7.94 -12.73 -4.97
N TYR A 94 -6.78 -13.36 -4.66
CA TYR A 94 -6.26 -14.42 -5.52
C TYR A 94 -7.10 -15.70 -5.49
N ASN A 95 -7.92 -15.93 -4.46
CA ASN A 95 -8.92 -16.99 -4.41
C ASN A 95 -10.20 -16.67 -5.22
N GLY A 96 -10.34 -15.43 -5.73
CA GLY A 96 -11.51 -14.99 -6.47
C GLY A 96 -12.73 -14.66 -5.60
N ASP A 97 -12.56 -14.54 -4.27
CA ASP A 97 -13.65 -14.15 -3.36
C ASP A 97 -13.98 -12.66 -3.46
N CYS A 98 -12.95 -11.80 -3.63
CA CYS A 98 -13.09 -10.36 -3.85
C CYS A 98 -12.58 -9.99 -5.24
N ALA A 99 -13.33 -9.16 -5.97
CA ALA A 99 -13.00 -8.75 -7.33
C ALA A 99 -11.91 -7.70 -7.40
N MET A 100 -11.79 -6.85 -6.39
CA MET A 100 -10.77 -5.81 -6.29
C MET A 100 -10.15 -5.81 -4.90
N THR A 101 -8.87 -5.46 -4.85
CA THR A 101 -8.14 -5.24 -3.58
C THR A 101 -7.16 -4.10 -3.71
N THR A 102 -6.93 -3.39 -2.62
CA THR A 102 -5.76 -2.52 -2.45
C THR A 102 -4.80 -3.15 -1.46
N ALA A 103 -3.54 -3.23 -1.85
CA ALA A 103 -2.53 -3.96 -1.10
C ALA A 103 -1.14 -3.33 -1.30
N SER A 104 -0.15 -3.84 -0.59
CA SER A 104 1.25 -3.56 -0.87
C SER A 104 1.65 -4.07 -2.26
N SER A 105 2.56 -3.39 -2.94
CA SER A 105 3.18 -3.91 -4.17
C SER A 105 3.88 -5.26 -3.95
N GLY A 106 4.34 -5.54 -2.73
CA GLY A 106 4.90 -6.84 -2.33
C GLY A 106 3.89 -8.00 -2.39
N SER A 107 2.59 -7.73 -2.40
CA SER A 107 1.56 -8.77 -2.58
C SER A 107 1.52 -9.34 -4.00
N LEU A 108 2.17 -8.67 -4.97
CA LEU A 108 2.17 -9.09 -6.38
C LEU A 108 2.77 -10.49 -6.57
N ALA A 109 3.79 -10.86 -5.79
CA ALA A 109 4.41 -12.19 -5.87
C ALA A 109 3.37 -13.28 -5.56
N SER A 110 2.65 -13.18 -4.45
CA SER A 110 1.59 -14.13 -4.09
C SER A 110 0.44 -14.16 -5.09
N ILE A 111 0.04 -12.99 -5.59
CA ILE A 111 -1.01 -12.90 -6.61
C ILE A 111 -0.59 -13.63 -7.89
N ARG A 112 0.66 -13.45 -8.35
CA ARG A 112 1.20 -14.17 -9.53
C ARG A 112 1.22 -15.68 -9.33
N GLU A 113 1.53 -16.13 -8.12
CA GLU A 113 1.63 -17.56 -7.80
C GLU A 113 0.25 -18.24 -7.71
N TYR A 114 -0.69 -17.59 -7.02
CA TYR A 114 -1.94 -18.26 -6.62
C TYR A 114 -3.15 -17.90 -7.47
N ALA A 115 -3.22 -16.70 -8.07
CA ALA A 115 -4.36 -16.34 -8.91
C ALA A 115 -4.40 -17.20 -10.19
N LYS A 116 -5.54 -17.84 -10.43
CA LYS A 116 -5.79 -18.68 -11.62
C LYS A 116 -6.72 -18.00 -12.62
N PHE A 117 -6.76 -16.68 -12.61
CA PHE A 117 -7.56 -15.84 -13.51
C PHE A 117 -6.74 -14.64 -13.99
N ASN A 118 -7.18 -13.99 -15.05
CA ASN A 118 -6.56 -12.76 -15.53
C ASN A 118 -6.89 -11.60 -14.59
N TYR A 119 -5.87 -10.83 -14.20
CA TYR A 119 -6.01 -9.66 -13.35
C TYR A 119 -5.20 -8.49 -13.90
N GLY A 120 -5.59 -7.28 -13.53
CA GLY A 120 -4.86 -6.06 -13.83
C GLY A 120 -4.33 -5.40 -12.56
N VAL A 121 -3.25 -4.63 -12.70
CA VAL A 121 -2.68 -3.78 -11.65
C VAL A 121 -2.87 -2.33 -12.06
N GLY A 122 -3.35 -1.51 -11.15
CA GLY A 122 -3.57 -0.09 -11.36
C GLY A 122 -2.98 0.75 -10.24
N MET A 123 -2.90 2.05 -10.47
CA MET A 123 -2.55 3.02 -9.44
C MET A 123 -3.66 3.10 -8.39
N MET A 124 -3.28 3.48 -7.17
CA MET A 124 -4.26 3.75 -6.11
C MET A 124 -5.30 4.78 -6.56
N PRO A 125 -6.56 4.62 -6.14
CA PRO A 125 -7.56 5.66 -6.36
C PRO A 125 -7.21 6.94 -5.61
N TYR A 126 -7.59 8.08 -6.15
CA TYR A 126 -7.44 9.38 -5.51
C TYR A 126 -8.80 10.02 -5.22
N ASP A 127 -8.85 10.98 -4.30
CA ASP A 127 -10.05 11.78 -4.06
C ASP A 127 -10.13 12.90 -5.11
N ALA A 128 -11.18 12.89 -5.91
CA ALA A 128 -11.39 13.88 -6.98
C ALA A 128 -11.56 15.30 -6.43
N ASP A 129 -11.98 15.46 -5.18
CA ASP A 129 -12.16 16.76 -4.53
C ASP A 129 -10.84 17.28 -3.91
N ALA A 130 -9.81 16.44 -3.78
CA ALA A 130 -8.52 16.84 -3.26
C ALA A 130 -7.75 17.65 -4.31
N LYS A 131 -7.44 18.92 -3.98
CA LYS A 131 -6.88 19.90 -4.91
C LYS A 131 -5.55 19.46 -5.54
N ASP A 132 -4.71 18.77 -4.77
CA ASP A 132 -3.35 18.43 -5.16
C ASP A 132 -3.20 16.93 -5.51
N ALA A 133 -4.28 16.17 -5.60
CA ALA A 133 -4.26 14.76 -5.93
C ALA A 133 -4.17 14.50 -7.45
N PRO A 134 -3.54 13.38 -7.87
CA PRO A 134 -2.74 12.48 -7.04
C PRO A 134 -1.29 12.93 -6.86
N GLN A 135 -0.72 12.65 -5.70
CA GLN A 135 0.69 12.83 -5.38
C GLN A 135 1.45 11.49 -5.45
N ASN A 136 2.44 11.28 -4.58
CA ASN A 136 3.18 10.03 -4.47
C ASN A 136 2.60 9.13 -3.36
N ALA A 137 2.57 7.83 -3.62
CA ALA A 137 2.31 6.84 -2.58
C ALA A 137 3.46 6.83 -1.56
N ILE A 138 3.14 6.53 -0.31
CA ILE A 138 4.16 6.36 0.73
C ILE A 138 4.91 5.05 0.55
N ILE A 139 6.16 5.04 0.96
CA ILE A 139 6.98 3.84 1.02
C ILE A 139 6.57 3.04 2.26
N GLY A 140 6.41 1.72 2.07
CA GLY A 140 6.28 0.74 3.14
C GLY A 140 7.39 -0.29 3.06
N GLY A 141 7.27 -1.37 3.85
CA GLY A 141 8.20 -2.49 3.84
C GLY A 141 9.13 -2.50 5.05
N ALA A 142 10.40 -2.86 4.83
CA ALA A 142 11.38 -3.03 5.90
C ALA A 142 12.74 -2.42 5.52
N SER A 143 13.55 -2.19 6.55
CA SER A 143 14.92 -1.70 6.41
C SER A 143 15.89 -2.63 7.11
N LEU A 144 17.11 -2.71 6.60
CA LEU A 144 18.22 -3.39 7.27
C LEU A 144 18.93 -2.40 8.18
N TRP A 145 19.18 -2.81 9.42
CA TRP A 145 19.86 -1.99 10.43
C TRP A 145 21.17 -2.65 10.85
N VAL A 146 22.25 -1.88 10.85
CA VAL A 146 23.55 -2.34 11.32
C VAL A 146 23.64 -2.11 12.83
N MET A 147 23.77 -3.18 13.60
CA MET A 147 23.87 -3.12 15.05
C MET A 147 25.24 -2.62 15.49
N GLN A 148 25.27 -1.77 16.51
CA GLN A 148 26.51 -1.28 17.15
C GLN A 148 27.21 -2.39 17.96
N GLY A 149 28.50 -2.17 18.31
CA GLY A 149 29.25 -3.00 19.25
C GLY A 149 29.78 -4.29 18.65
N LYS A 150 29.93 -4.38 17.33
CA LYS A 150 30.56 -5.53 16.65
C LYS A 150 32.03 -5.23 16.35
N ASP A 151 32.81 -6.32 16.16
CA ASP A 151 34.20 -6.20 15.75
C ASP A 151 34.35 -5.76 14.28
N LYS A 152 35.56 -5.40 13.89
CA LYS A 152 35.88 -4.90 12.55
C LYS A 152 35.61 -5.94 11.46
N GLU A 153 35.82 -7.22 11.75
CA GLU A 153 35.61 -8.30 10.79
C GLU A 153 34.13 -8.46 10.46
N THR A 154 33.27 -8.44 11.50
CA THR A 154 31.81 -8.43 11.36
C THR A 154 31.35 -7.24 10.52
N TYR A 155 31.81 -6.01 10.80
CA TYR A 155 31.43 -4.85 9.99
C TYR A 155 31.91 -4.93 8.54
N THR A 156 33.09 -5.53 8.31
CA THR A 156 33.56 -5.78 6.94
C THR A 156 32.62 -6.75 6.19
N GLY A 157 32.15 -7.81 6.87
CA GLY A 157 31.17 -8.73 6.32
C GLY A 157 29.84 -8.05 6.00
N VAL A 158 29.32 -7.25 6.94
CA VAL A 158 28.09 -6.48 6.76
C VAL A 158 28.21 -5.54 5.57
N ALA A 159 29.31 -4.81 5.45
CA ALA A 159 29.53 -3.88 4.32
C ALA A 159 29.52 -4.62 2.97
N LYS A 160 30.19 -5.78 2.87
CA LYS A 160 30.17 -6.61 1.66
C LYS A 160 28.77 -7.13 1.33
N PHE A 161 27.99 -7.51 2.34
CA PHE A 161 26.61 -7.97 2.14
C PHE A 161 25.70 -6.85 1.62
N LEU A 162 25.79 -5.65 2.21
CA LEU A 162 25.03 -4.49 1.75
C LEU A 162 25.43 -4.05 0.33
N ASP A 163 26.75 -4.08 0.04
CA ASP A 163 27.25 -3.82 -1.32
C ASP A 163 26.71 -4.84 -2.34
N PHE A 164 26.68 -6.12 -1.98
CA PHE A 164 26.07 -7.17 -2.81
C PHE A 164 24.60 -6.88 -3.09
N LEU A 165 23.80 -6.52 -2.08
CA LEU A 165 22.40 -6.20 -2.26
C LEU A 165 22.15 -4.94 -3.10
N ALA A 166 23.08 -3.98 -3.03
CA ALA A 166 22.99 -2.72 -3.77
C ALA A 166 23.40 -2.83 -5.25
N LYS A 167 23.95 -3.96 -5.69
CA LYS A 167 24.27 -4.17 -7.10
C LYS A 167 23.01 -4.08 -7.96
N PRO A 168 23.05 -3.37 -9.11
CA PRO A 168 21.87 -3.17 -9.95
C PRO A 168 21.15 -4.46 -10.33
N GLU A 169 21.89 -5.50 -10.69
CA GLU A 169 21.34 -6.81 -11.04
C GLU A 169 20.58 -7.47 -9.89
N ASN A 170 21.12 -7.43 -8.68
CA ASN A 170 20.47 -8.01 -7.49
C ASN A 170 19.25 -7.19 -7.07
N ALA A 171 19.35 -5.86 -7.12
CA ALA A 171 18.24 -4.98 -6.81
C ALA A 171 17.09 -5.12 -7.83
N ALA A 172 17.41 -5.29 -9.13
CA ALA A 172 16.43 -5.54 -10.16
C ALA A 172 15.75 -6.90 -10.00
N GLU A 173 16.53 -7.96 -9.71
CA GLU A 173 15.97 -9.29 -9.45
C GLU A 173 15.03 -9.28 -8.22
N TRP A 174 15.43 -8.60 -7.15
CA TRP A 174 14.59 -8.43 -5.96
C TRP A 174 13.27 -7.75 -6.30
N HIS A 175 13.32 -6.61 -7.00
CA HIS A 175 12.14 -5.90 -7.46
C HIS A 175 11.21 -6.80 -8.30
N GLN A 176 11.76 -7.47 -9.32
CA GLN A 176 10.98 -8.30 -10.24
C GLN A 176 10.31 -9.49 -9.57
N LYS A 177 10.99 -10.12 -8.61
CA LYS A 177 10.48 -11.31 -7.90
C LYS A 177 9.47 -10.95 -6.81
N THR A 178 9.68 -9.85 -6.10
CA THR A 178 8.86 -9.51 -4.94
C THR A 178 7.72 -8.54 -5.25
N GLY A 179 7.88 -7.68 -6.26
CA GLY A 179 6.99 -6.57 -6.53
C GLY A 179 7.31 -5.30 -5.74
N TYR A 180 8.30 -5.32 -4.83
CA TYR A 180 8.77 -4.09 -4.19
C TYR A 180 9.44 -3.17 -5.21
N LEU A 181 9.35 -1.85 -4.98
CA LEU A 181 9.94 -0.87 -5.88
C LEU A 181 11.47 -0.94 -5.85
N PRO A 182 12.15 -0.71 -7.00
CA PRO A 182 13.61 -0.65 -7.03
C PRO A 182 14.12 0.56 -6.24
N ILE A 183 15.21 0.37 -5.52
CA ILE A 183 15.80 1.41 -4.65
C ILE A 183 16.87 2.26 -5.36
N THR A 184 17.27 1.89 -6.57
CA THR A 184 18.25 2.63 -7.37
C THR A 184 17.76 2.84 -8.79
N LYS A 185 18.19 3.95 -9.42
CA LYS A 185 17.85 4.21 -10.83
C LYS A 185 18.41 3.14 -11.79
N ALA A 186 19.55 2.55 -11.44
CA ALA A 186 20.19 1.52 -12.27
C ALA A 186 19.44 0.16 -12.22
N ALA A 187 18.60 -0.06 -11.20
CA ALA A 187 17.77 -1.25 -11.08
C ALA A 187 16.40 -1.10 -11.78
N TYR A 188 16.09 0.12 -12.25
CA TYR A 188 14.86 0.44 -12.98
C TYR A 188 15.00 -0.01 -14.44
#